data_5ab4f53760d078dbeb9d1354754d4de3
#
_entry.id   5ab4f53760d078dbeb9d1354754d4de3
#
_cell.length_a   1.000
_cell.length_b   1.000
_cell.length_c   1.000
_cell.angle_alpha   90.00
_cell.angle_beta   90.00
_cell.angle_gamma   90.00
#
_symmetry.space_group_name_H-M   'P 1'
#
loop_
_entity.id
_entity.type
_entity.pdbx_description
1 polymer ?
#
loop_
_entity_poly.entity_id
_entity_poly.type
_entity_poly.pdbx_seq_one_letter_code
_entity_poly.pdbx_strand_id
1 'polypeptide(L)'
;MTTLLTAGCSFTKDNYQKTWADYLAQDLQATLTNVAARGAGIDFITTRLIYQCTQSRYDLVVIMLPSLDRLDLYVSNDHPLKDHYRDIASWQNGVCPEFVQVNGILSHDEGYSLTGGEPRGYKKYWYKYYYSEVSTLISYWTKVYLLENFFKNQNINYKFTMAYDKDSLVEQMSNVQGNSCQHSFLHENIDWSNFIFYNDSQGFLSFSKHFNYPVISNHPVTQAHKEWSDTILLPALRK
;
A
#
# COMPACT_ATOMS: atom_id res chain seq x y z
N MET A 1 24.15 9.60 -6.76
CA MET A 1 23.28 8.51 -7.24
C MET A 1 21.96 8.67 -6.53
N THR A 2 20.88 8.81 -7.24
CA THR A 2 19.55 9.02 -6.66
C THR A 2 19.11 7.76 -5.89
N THR A 3 18.53 7.94 -4.70
CA THR A 3 18.00 6.86 -3.87
C THR A 3 16.48 6.91 -3.88
N LEU A 4 15.85 5.79 -4.28
CA LEU A 4 14.40 5.63 -4.37
C LEU A 4 13.92 4.62 -3.33
N LEU A 5 12.97 5.04 -2.49
CA LEU A 5 12.22 4.15 -1.62
C LEU A 5 10.82 3.92 -2.20
N THR A 6 10.41 2.67 -2.30
CA THR A 6 9.04 2.33 -2.71
C THR A 6 8.35 1.46 -1.68
N ALA A 7 7.05 1.69 -1.50
CA ALA A 7 6.20 0.91 -0.63
C ALA A 7 4.84 0.65 -1.27
N GLY A 8 4.15 -0.36 -0.82
CA GLY A 8 2.84 -0.75 -1.34
C GLY A 8 2.54 -2.22 -1.09
N CYS A 9 1.63 -2.76 -1.88
CA CYS A 9 1.23 -4.15 -1.83
C CYS A 9 1.88 -5.00 -2.93
N SER A 10 1.23 -6.11 -3.31
CA SER A 10 1.68 -7.00 -4.40
C SER A 10 1.83 -6.31 -5.76
N PHE A 11 1.18 -5.17 -5.99
CA PHE A 11 1.40 -4.39 -7.22
C PHE A 11 2.72 -3.61 -7.20
N THR A 12 3.34 -3.47 -6.06
CA THR A 12 4.65 -2.80 -5.91
C THR A 12 5.79 -3.81 -5.76
N LYS A 13 5.49 -5.01 -5.27
CA LYS A 13 6.48 -6.10 -5.13
C LYS A 13 5.85 -7.42 -5.56
N ASP A 14 6.41 -8.01 -6.59
CA ASP A 14 6.10 -9.36 -7.04
C ASP A 14 7.38 -10.21 -7.04
N ASN A 15 7.25 -11.48 -6.67
CA ASN A 15 8.38 -12.40 -6.66
C ASN A 15 8.64 -13.03 -8.06
N TYR A 16 7.70 -12.84 -8.98
CA TYR A 16 7.72 -13.54 -10.28
C TYR A 16 7.91 -12.60 -11.46
N GLN A 17 7.74 -11.30 -11.27
CA GLN A 17 7.87 -10.31 -12.35
C GLN A 17 8.40 -8.98 -11.84
N LYS A 18 8.98 -8.19 -12.74
CA LYS A 18 9.29 -6.78 -12.45
C LYS A 18 8.01 -5.98 -12.30
N THR A 19 8.02 -5.07 -11.34
CA THR A 19 6.92 -4.15 -11.07
C THR A 19 7.25 -2.74 -11.53
N TRP A 20 6.30 -1.83 -11.44
CA TRP A 20 6.49 -0.42 -11.75
C TRP A 20 7.67 0.19 -10.96
N ALA A 21 7.90 -0.27 -9.74
CA ALA A 21 8.98 0.21 -8.89
C ALA A 21 10.37 -0.10 -9.49
N ASP A 22 10.53 -1.28 -10.08
CA ASP A 22 11.78 -1.69 -10.73
C ASP A 22 12.04 -0.88 -12.00
N TYR A 23 11.00 -0.64 -12.82
CA TYR A 23 11.10 0.18 -14.03
C TYR A 23 11.38 1.64 -13.69
N LEU A 24 10.66 2.20 -12.74
CA LEU A 24 10.87 3.58 -12.29
C LEU A 24 12.31 3.79 -11.79
N ALA A 25 12.84 2.85 -10.99
CA ALA A 25 14.21 2.92 -10.52
C ALA A 25 15.22 2.87 -11.67
N GLN A 26 14.98 2.01 -12.67
CA GLN A 26 15.81 1.93 -13.87
C GLN A 26 15.81 3.25 -14.65
N ASP A 27 14.65 3.86 -14.89
CA ASP A 27 14.50 5.08 -15.68
C ASP A 27 15.03 6.33 -14.96
N LEU A 28 14.98 6.34 -13.64
CA LEU A 28 15.59 7.38 -12.80
C LEU A 28 17.09 7.14 -12.53
N GLN A 29 17.64 5.99 -12.96
CA GLN A 29 19.00 5.55 -12.62
C GLN A 29 19.23 5.58 -11.10
N ALA A 30 18.21 5.16 -10.34
CA ALA A 30 18.19 5.23 -8.89
C ALA A 30 18.51 3.88 -8.23
N THR A 31 19.15 3.94 -7.07
CA THR A 31 19.25 2.79 -6.19
C THR A 31 17.89 2.55 -5.51
N LEU A 32 17.26 1.41 -5.80
CA LEU A 32 15.94 1.05 -5.28
C LEU A 32 16.05 0.37 -3.92
N THR A 33 15.29 0.88 -2.96
CA THR A 33 14.87 0.16 -1.75
C THR A 33 13.37 -0.07 -1.85
N ASN A 34 12.94 -1.32 -2.01
CA ASN A 34 11.53 -1.68 -2.11
C ASN A 34 11.09 -2.41 -0.83
N VAL A 35 10.28 -1.73 0.00
CA VAL A 35 9.77 -2.26 1.28
C VAL A 35 8.33 -2.74 1.20
N ALA A 36 7.78 -2.84 0.00
CA ALA A 36 6.44 -3.37 -0.22
C ALA A 36 6.35 -4.85 0.15
N ALA A 37 5.14 -5.30 0.48
CA ALA A 37 4.85 -6.70 0.72
C ALA A 37 3.52 -7.13 0.09
N ARG A 38 3.46 -8.38 -0.35
CA ARG A 38 2.22 -8.96 -0.90
C ARG A 38 1.15 -8.98 0.19
N GLY A 39 -0.05 -8.52 -0.16
CA GLY A 39 -1.17 -8.47 0.79
C GLY A 39 -1.13 -7.30 1.77
N ALA A 40 -0.11 -6.46 1.75
CA ALA A 40 0.02 -5.32 2.67
C ALA A 40 -1.16 -4.36 2.57
N GLY A 41 -1.62 -3.92 3.72
CA GLY A 41 -2.53 -2.81 3.91
C GLY A 41 -1.79 -1.55 4.38
N ILE A 42 -2.55 -0.55 4.76
CA ILE A 42 -2.00 0.76 5.09
C ILE A 42 -1.22 0.78 6.42
N ASP A 43 -1.56 -0.09 7.37
CA ASP A 43 -0.87 -0.17 8.67
C ASP A 43 0.58 -0.63 8.51
N PHE A 44 0.75 -1.72 7.77
CA PHE A 44 2.07 -2.25 7.44
C PHE A 44 2.90 -1.23 6.65
N ILE A 45 2.31 -0.65 5.59
CA ILE A 45 2.99 0.32 4.72
C ILE A 45 3.48 1.51 5.55
N THR A 46 2.62 2.08 6.40
CA THR A 46 2.96 3.23 7.26
C THR A 46 4.12 2.90 8.20
N THR A 47 4.03 1.79 8.90
CA THR A 47 5.07 1.37 9.85
C THR A 47 6.41 1.14 9.16
N ARG A 48 6.41 0.46 8.02
CA ARG A 48 7.64 0.18 7.25
C ARG A 48 8.29 1.44 6.70
N LEU A 49 7.49 2.38 6.17
CA LEU A 49 8.01 3.64 5.64
C LEU A 49 8.65 4.49 6.73
N ILE A 50 7.96 4.68 7.85
CA ILE A 50 8.50 5.47 8.98
C ILE A 50 9.81 4.84 9.46
N TYR A 51 9.81 3.53 9.71
CA TYR A 51 11.02 2.83 10.13
C TYR A 51 12.15 3.02 9.12
N GLN A 52 11.91 2.75 7.85
CA GLN A 52 12.94 2.81 6.82
C GLN A 52 13.52 4.23 6.66
N CYS A 53 12.66 5.24 6.72
CA CYS A 53 13.09 6.64 6.63
C CYS A 53 13.84 7.12 7.89
N THR A 54 13.65 6.48 9.04
CA THR A 54 14.49 6.76 10.24
C THR A 54 15.86 6.10 10.18
N GLN A 55 16.03 5.04 9.38
CA GLN A 55 17.31 4.35 9.21
C GLN A 55 18.19 4.90 8.10
N SER A 56 17.57 5.49 7.06
CA SER A 56 18.28 5.94 5.88
C SER A 56 17.59 7.16 5.24
N ARG A 57 18.37 7.99 4.58
CA ARG A 57 17.82 9.08 3.75
C ARG A 57 17.53 8.60 2.35
N TYR A 58 16.42 9.11 1.79
CA TYR A 58 16.01 8.87 0.42
C TYR A 58 15.75 10.19 -0.31
N ASP A 59 16.13 10.26 -1.57
CA ASP A 59 15.89 11.42 -2.41
C ASP A 59 14.44 11.49 -2.88
N LEU A 60 13.80 10.32 -3.00
CA LEU A 60 12.41 10.20 -3.42
C LEU A 60 11.75 8.97 -2.77
N VAL A 61 10.53 9.16 -2.29
CA VAL A 61 9.65 8.09 -1.80
C VAL A 61 8.41 8.01 -2.68
N VAL A 62 8.11 6.84 -3.27
CA VAL A 62 6.89 6.62 -4.06
C VAL A 62 6.09 5.47 -3.45
N ILE A 63 4.83 5.75 -3.13
CA ILE A 63 3.96 4.83 -2.41
C ILE A 63 2.75 4.51 -3.26
N MET A 64 2.52 3.21 -3.55
CA MET A 64 1.26 2.77 -4.13
C MET A 64 0.32 2.32 -3.02
N LEU A 65 -0.69 3.12 -2.78
CA LEU A 65 -1.70 2.87 -1.75
C LEU A 65 -2.59 1.68 -2.15
N PRO A 66 -2.82 0.72 -1.22
CA PRO A 66 -3.61 -0.48 -1.49
C PRO A 66 -5.11 -0.20 -1.39
N SER A 67 -5.94 -1.24 -1.55
CA SER A 67 -7.37 -1.18 -1.23
C SER A 67 -7.62 -1.00 0.27
N LEU A 68 -8.78 -0.44 0.61
CA LEU A 68 -9.20 -0.16 1.99
C LEU A 68 -9.45 -1.41 2.83
N ASP A 69 -9.91 -2.47 2.18
CA ASP A 69 -10.40 -3.69 2.82
C ASP A 69 -9.31 -4.60 3.39
N ARG A 70 -8.05 -4.13 3.40
CA ARG A 70 -6.92 -4.93 3.89
C ARG A 70 -6.75 -4.78 5.39
N LEU A 71 -6.63 -5.91 6.06
CA LEU A 71 -6.34 -5.98 7.48
C LEU A 71 -4.89 -6.42 7.70
N ASP A 72 -4.12 -5.57 8.34
CA ASP A 72 -2.76 -5.88 8.80
C ASP A 72 -2.81 -6.15 10.31
N LEU A 73 -2.56 -7.38 10.73
CA LEU A 73 -2.51 -7.75 12.13
C LEU A 73 -1.06 -7.88 12.58
N TYR A 74 -0.69 -7.08 13.57
CA TYR A 74 0.55 -7.29 14.28
C TYR A 74 0.42 -8.48 15.24
N VAL A 75 1.35 -9.40 15.18
CA VAL A 75 1.38 -10.60 16.02
C VAL A 75 2.68 -10.63 16.79
N SER A 76 2.59 -10.48 18.12
CA SER A 76 3.70 -10.57 19.03
C SER A 76 4.04 -12.02 19.39
N ASN A 77 5.24 -12.24 19.93
CA ASN A 77 5.70 -13.58 20.33
C ASN A 77 4.88 -14.22 21.44
N ASP A 78 4.29 -13.41 22.29
CA ASP A 78 3.45 -13.83 23.40
C ASP A 78 1.98 -14.01 23.01
N HIS A 79 1.64 -13.74 21.74
CA HIS A 79 0.26 -13.87 21.29
C HIS A 79 -0.17 -15.34 21.30
N PRO A 80 -1.28 -15.70 21.98
CA PRO A 80 -1.68 -17.10 22.19
C PRO A 80 -1.99 -17.86 20.88
N LEU A 81 -2.28 -17.15 19.80
CA LEU A 81 -2.58 -17.74 18.50
C LEU A 81 -1.42 -17.58 17.49
N LYS A 82 -0.20 -17.25 17.95
CA LYS A 82 0.93 -17.00 17.05
C LYS A 82 1.21 -18.19 16.11
N ASP A 83 1.20 -19.38 16.64
CA ASP A 83 1.48 -20.60 15.86
C ASP A 83 0.34 -20.89 14.87
N HIS A 84 -0.91 -20.65 15.27
CA HIS A 84 -2.06 -20.73 14.37
C HIS A 84 -1.99 -19.75 13.21
N TYR A 85 -1.53 -18.51 13.45
CA TYR A 85 -1.31 -17.53 12.38
C TYR A 85 -0.15 -17.93 11.44
N ARG A 86 0.91 -18.54 11.98
CA ARG A 86 2.02 -19.07 11.22
C ARG A 86 1.62 -20.28 10.38
N ASP A 87 0.87 -21.22 10.96
CA ASP A 87 0.43 -22.43 10.27
C ASP A 87 -0.53 -22.13 9.12
N ILE A 88 -1.45 -21.17 9.28
CA ILE A 88 -2.32 -20.72 8.21
C ILE A 88 -1.52 -20.08 7.07
N ALA A 89 -0.44 -19.39 7.37
CA ALA A 89 0.46 -18.85 6.37
C ALA A 89 1.19 -19.95 5.58
N SER A 90 1.56 -21.07 6.20
CA SER A 90 2.24 -22.19 5.55
C SER A 90 1.33 -23.08 4.69
N TRP A 91 0.02 -23.05 4.91
CA TRP A 91 -0.95 -24.04 4.40
C TRP A 91 -1.60 -23.71 3.06
N GLN A 92 -1.40 -22.51 2.51
CA GLN A 92 -2.11 -22.10 1.30
C GLN A 92 -1.16 -21.92 0.13
N ASN A 93 -1.09 -22.92 -0.74
CA ASN A 93 -0.44 -22.85 -2.06
C ASN A 93 -0.75 -21.52 -2.77
N GLY A 94 0.19 -20.61 -2.77
CA GLY A 94 0.24 -19.44 -3.64
C GLY A 94 -0.41 -18.15 -3.14
N VAL A 95 -1.18 -18.13 -2.06
CA VAL A 95 -1.83 -16.90 -1.52
C VAL A 95 -1.68 -16.86 0.00
N CYS A 96 -0.45 -16.93 0.48
CA CYS A 96 -0.18 -16.75 1.90
C CYS A 96 -0.15 -15.28 2.27
N PRO A 97 -0.81 -14.87 3.36
CA PRO A 97 -0.42 -13.67 4.05
C PRO A 97 1.05 -13.83 4.46
N GLU A 98 1.94 -13.06 3.83
CA GLU A 98 3.36 -13.08 4.19
C GLU A 98 3.48 -12.63 5.64
N PHE A 99 4.08 -13.47 6.46
CA PHE A 99 4.56 -13.10 7.77
C PHE A 99 5.80 -12.24 7.52
N VAL A 100 5.62 -10.94 7.46
CA VAL A 100 6.72 -10.02 7.16
C VAL A 100 7.30 -9.52 8.47
N GLN A 101 8.48 -9.98 8.78
CA GLN A 101 9.26 -9.44 9.89
C GLN A 101 9.63 -7.99 9.60
N VAL A 102 9.40 -7.12 10.56
CA VAL A 102 9.89 -5.74 10.52
C VAL A 102 11.27 -5.76 11.18
N ASN A 103 12.30 -6.05 10.37
CA ASN A 103 13.68 -6.16 10.86
C ASN A 103 14.06 -4.94 11.71
N GLY A 104 14.55 -5.21 12.92
CA GLY A 104 15.12 -4.20 13.80
C GLY A 104 14.17 -3.54 14.81
N ILE A 105 12.84 -3.62 14.63
CA ILE A 105 11.87 -3.14 15.63
C ILE A 105 11.37 -4.28 16.49
N LEU A 106 11.36 -5.50 15.93
CA LEU A 106 10.70 -6.65 16.51
C LEU A 106 11.66 -7.84 16.57
N SER A 107 11.47 -8.73 17.53
CA SER A 107 12.22 -9.96 17.60
C SER A 107 11.96 -10.85 16.38
N HIS A 108 12.83 -11.83 16.13
CA HIS A 108 12.77 -12.72 14.96
C HIS A 108 11.41 -13.44 14.76
N ASP A 109 10.60 -13.47 15.80
CA ASP A 109 9.34 -14.22 15.82
C ASP A 109 8.10 -13.34 15.74
N GLU A 110 8.24 -12.02 15.70
CA GLU A 110 7.15 -11.06 15.64
C GLU A 110 7.02 -10.46 14.24
N GLY A 111 5.81 -10.10 13.84
CA GLY A 111 5.59 -9.51 12.52
C GLY A 111 4.13 -9.22 12.21
N TYR A 112 3.89 -8.81 10.99
CA TYR A 112 2.56 -8.56 10.47
C TYR A 112 2.00 -9.78 9.74
N SER A 113 0.78 -10.19 10.10
CA SER A 113 -0.05 -11.07 9.29
C SER A 113 -0.86 -10.23 8.31
N LEU A 114 -0.53 -10.30 7.02
CA LEU A 114 -1.15 -9.52 5.97
C LEU A 114 -2.30 -10.30 5.33
N THR A 115 -3.45 -9.67 5.11
CA THR A 115 -4.66 -10.39 4.70
C THR A 115 -4.92 -10.42 3.20
N GLY A 116 -4.39 -9.45 2.47
CA GLY A 116 -4.67 -9.33 1.05
C GLY A 116 -6.13 -9.02 0.66
N GLY A 117 -6.99 -8.69 1.65
CA GLY A 117 -8.42 -8.41 1.42
C GLY A 117 -9.33 -9.63 1.34
N GLU A 118 -8.81 -10.85 1.52
CA GLU A 118 -9.64 -12.06 1.48
C GLU A 118 -10.02 -12.58 2.89
N PRO A 119 -11.31 -12.72 3.20
CA PRO A 119 -11.77 -13.19 4.51
C PRO A 119 -11.64 -14.71 4.62
N ARG A 120 -10.45 -15.21 4.97
CA ARG A 120 -10.20 -16.65 5.22
C ARG A 120 -9.86 -16.91 6.68
N GLY A 121 -10.20 -18.07 7.18
CA GLY A 121 -9.91 -18.47 8.56
C GLY A 121 -10.49 -17.51 9.60
N TYR A 122 -9.69 -17.14 10.60
CA TYR A 122 -10.07 -16.22 11.68
C TYR A 122 -10.44 -14.80 11.16
N LYS A 123 -9.89 -14.39 10.02
CA LYS A 123 -10.20 -13.11 9.37
C LYS A 123 -11.65 -13.01 8.96
N LYS A 124 -12.30 -14.12 8.62
CA LYS A 124 -13.74 -14.19 8.36
C LYS A 124 -14.57 -13.65 9.53
N TYR A 125 -14.15 -13.91 10.75
CA TYR A 125 -14.83 -13.39 11.95
C TYR A 125 -14.62 -11.90 12.08
N TRP A 126 -13.41 -11.40 11.81
CA TRP A 126 -13.14 -9.97 11.83
C TRP A 126 -13.99 -9.23 10.79
N TYR A 127 -13.98 -9.65 9.54
CA TYR A 127 -14.82 -9.05 8.50
C TYR A 127 -16.31 -9.15 8.81
N LYS A 128 -16.76 -10.21 9.42
CA LYS A 128 -18.17 -10.42 9.75
C LYS A 128 -18.66 -9.57 10.92
N TYR A 129 -17.83 -9.36 11.94
CA TYR A 129 -18.28 -8.79 13.22
C TYR A 129 -17.63 -7.45 13.59
N TYR A 130 -16.49 -7.12 13.04
CA TYR A 130 -15.71 -5.95 13.42
C TYR A 130 -15.41 -5.00 12.26
N TYR A 131 -15.50 -5.47 11.01
CA TYR A 131 -15.25 -4.63 9.86
C TYR A 131 -16.33 -3.56 9.72
N SER A 132 -15.89 -2.33 9.56
CA SER A 132 -16.73 -1.18 9.23
C SER A 132 -16.02 -0.39 8.14
N GLU A 133 -16.67 -0.22 7.00
CA GLU A 133 -16.12 0.56 5.89
C GLU A 133 -15.73 1.97 6.33
N VAL A 134 -16.59 2.61 7.12
CA VAL A 134 -16.36 3.96 7.67
C VAL A 134 -15.12 4.00 8.57
N SER A 135 -15.04 3.08 9.52
CA SER A 135 -13.90 3.00 10.44
C SER A 135 -12.59 2.74 9.69
N THR A 136 -12.64 1.86 8.71
CA THR A 136 -11.49 1.54 7.87
C THR A 136 -11.06 2.74 7.03
N LEU A 137 -12.01 3.46 6.46
CA LEU A 137 -11.77 4.65 5.67
C LEU A 137 -11.12 5.77 6.50
N ILE A 138 -11.65 6.03 7.70
CA ILE A 138 -11.07 7.00 8.64
C ILE A 138 -9.62 6.61 8.97
N SER A 139 -9.42 5.36 9.37
CA SER A 139 -8.10 4.83 9.72
C SER A 139 -7.11 4.97 8.57
N TYR A 140 -7.54 4.63 7.35
CA TYR A 140 -6.74 4.72 6.15
C TYR A 140 -6.27 6.15 5.86
N TRP A 141 -7.19 7.10 5.75
CA TRP A 141 -6.85 8.49 5.46
C TRP A 141 -6.11 9.18 6.60
N THR A 142 -6.38 8.80 7.84
CA THR A 142 -5.57 9.25 8.99
C THR A 142 -4.10 8.83 8.81
N LYS A 143 -3.83 7.61 8.35
CA LYS A 143 -2.46 7.15 8.12
C LYS A 143 -1.80 7.82 6.93
N VAL A 144 -2.55 8.07 5.86
CA VAL A 144 -2.04 8.87 4.74
C VAL A 144 -1.66 10.27 5.21
N TYR A 145 -2.54 10.94 5.96
CA TYR A 145 -2.27 12.26 6.54
C TYR A 145 -1.05 12.26 7.48
N LEU A 146 -0.90 11.24 8.31
CA LEU A 146 0.28 11.08 9.18
C LEU A 146 1.56 10.89 8.37
N LEU A 147 1.54 10.09 7.30
CA LEU A 147 2.68 9.92 6.41
C LEU A 147 3.07 11.23 5.71
N GLU A 148 2.10 11.99 5.20
CA GLU A 148 2.37 13.30 4.60
C GLU A 148 3.07 14.25 5.59
N ASN A 149 2.55 14.35 6.82
CA ASN A 149 3.15 15.20 7.84
C ASN A 149 4.54 14.70 8.25
N PHE A 150 4.74 13.39 8.33
CA PHE A 150 6.05 12.81 8.60
C PHE A 150 7.05 13.19 7.51
N PHE A 151 6.70 13.01 6.23
CA PHE A 151 7.59 13.35 5.11
C PHE A 151 7.87 14.86 5.04
N LYS A 152 6.85 15.70 5.20
CA LYS A 152 7.01 17.17 5.24
C LYS A 152 7.97 17.59 6.36
N ASN A 153 7.80 17.06 7.57
CA ASN A 153 8.65 17.38 8.73
C ASN A 153 10.10 16.86 8.57
N GLN A 154 10.30 15.79 7.82
CA GLN A 154 11.64 15.24 7.54
C GLN A 154 12.27 15.81 6.27
N ASN A 155 11.59 16.72 5.55
CA ASN A 155 12.00 17.24 4.24
C ASN A 155 12.28 16.13 3.22
N ILE A 156 11.44 15.10 3.20
CA ILE A 156 11.50 13.99 2.27
C ILE A 156 10.60 14.30 1.07
N ASN A 157 11.14 14.20 -0.15
CA ASN A 157 10.34 14.28 -1.37
C ASN A 157 9.53 12.99 -1.52
N TYR A 158 8.20 13.11 -1.67
CA TYR A 158 7.32 11.95 -1.75
C TYR A 158 6.20 12.14 -2.77
N LYS A 159 5.72 11.02 -3.30
CA LYS A 159 4.51 10.93 -4.11
C LYS A 159 3.72 9.69 -3.74
N PHE A 160 2.39 9.84 -3.77
CA PHE A 160 1.46 8.73 -3.70
C PHE A 160 0.92 8.40 -5.09
N THR A 161 0.64 7.14 -5.32
CA THR A 161 -0.21 6.66 -6.39
C THR A 161 -1.14 5.59 -5.83
N MET A 162 -2.15 5.17 -6.56
CA MET A 162 -3.15 4.26 -6.04
C MET A 162 -3.25 2.99 -6.88
N ALA A 163 -3.44 1.86 -6.21
CA ALA A 163 -3.73 0.60 -6.87
C ALA A 163 -5.14 0.59 -7.48
N TYR A 164 -6.08 1.29 -6.84
CA TYR A 164 -7.50 1.40 -7.19
C TYR A 164 -7.89 2.86 -7.36
N ASP A 165 -9.09 3.13 -7.87
CA ASP A 165 -9.53 4.48 -8.19
C ASP A 165 -9.83 5.30 -6.93
N LYS A 166 -9.48 6.58 -6.98
CA LYS A 166 -9.78 7.55 -5.92
C LYS A 166 -11.28 7.64 -5.66
N ASP A 167 -12.08 7.73 -6.72
CA ASP A 167 -13.52 7.96 -6.61
C ASP A 167 -14.22 6.82 -5.89
N SER A 168 -13.79 5.57 -6.08
CA SER A 168 -14.31 4.43 -5.33
C SER A 168 -14.09 4.55 -3.80
N LEU A 169 -13.08 5.32 -3.38
CA LEU A 169 -12.77 5.57 -1.99
C LEU A 169 -13.45 6.82 -1.44
N VAL A 170 -13.64 7.83 -2.28
CA VAL A 170 -14.24 9.13 -1.89
C VAL A 170 -15.76 9.06 -1.91
N GLU A 171 -16.36 8.36 -2.88
CA GLU A 171 -17.82 8.13 -2.90
C GLU A 171 -18.31 7.38 -1.67
N GLN A 172 -17.54 6.43 -1.16
CA GLN A 172 -17.83 5.78 0.10
C GLN A 172 -17.82 6.77 1.29
N MET A 173 -16.98 7.82 1.22
CA MET A 173 -16.99 8.89 2.24
C MET A 173 -18.21 9.79 2.16
N SER A 174 -18.67 10.13 0.96
CA SER A 174 -19.82 11.02 0.76
C SER A 174 -21.17 10.33 1.05
N ASN A 175 -21.23 9.02 0.89
CA ASN A 175 -22.44 8.22 1.13
C ASN A 175 -22.69 7.89 2.61
N VAL A 176 -21.76 8.21 3.51
CA VAL A 176 -21.97 8.11 4.96
C VAL A 176 -22.83 9.27 5.41
N GLN A 177 -24.15 9.13 5.22
CA GLN A 177 -25.13 10.09 5.71
C GLN A 177 -25.07 10.18 7.23
N GLY A 178 -24.80 11.38 7.73
CA GLY A 178 -25.25 11.76 9.06
C GLY A 178 -24.22 12.06 10.13
N ASN A 179 -22.94 12.35 9.88
CA ASN A 179 -22.04 13.06 10.81
C ASN A 179 -20.66 13.27 10.18
N SER A 180 -20.66 14.08 9.17
CA SER A 180 -19.61 14.24 8.17
C SER A 180 -18.39 15.07 8.60
N CYS A 181 -18.39 15.73 9.75
CA CYS A 181 -17.36 16.72 10.04
C CYS A 181 -15.93 16.15 10.17
N GLN A 182 -15.79 14.91 10.67
CA GLN A 182 -14.46 14.33 10.85
C GLN A 182 -13.90 13.74 9.56
N HIS A 183 -14.77 13.33 8.62
CA HIS A 183 -14.35 12.74 7.35
C HIS A 183 -13.95 13.78 6.33
N SER A 184 -14.72 14.86 6.24
CA SER A 184 -14.38 15.99 5.38
C SER A 184 -13.05 16.60 5.78
N PHE A 185 -12.78 16.73 7.09
CA PHE A 185 -11.50 17.24 7.58
C PHE A 185 -10.29 16.46 7.04
N LEU A 186 -10.31 15.14 7.07
CA LEU A 186 -9.19 14.34 6.57
C LEU A 186 -9.01 14.54 5.07
N HIS A 187 -10.09 14.46 4.30
CA HIS A 187 -10.04 14.63 2.86
C HIS A 187 -9.58 16.04 2.43
N GLU A 188 -10.04 17.07 3.11
CA GLU A 188 -9.70 18.47 2.85
C GLU A 188 -8.23 18.80 3.22
N ASN A 189 -7.65 18.06 4.18
CA ASN A 189 -6.28 18.26 4.63
C ASN A 189 -5.24 17.34 3.93
N ILE A 190 -5.66 16.44 3.07
CA ILE A 190 -4.77 15.66 2.20
C ILE A 190 -4.25 16.57 1.07
N ASP A 191 -2.96 16.57 0.87
CA ASP A 191 -2.31 17.31 -0.22
C ASP A 191 -2.38 16.49 -1.53
N TRP A 192 -3.48 16.62 -2.23
CA TRP A 192 -3.73 15.90 -3.48
C TRP A 192 -2.72 16.21 -4.60
N SER A 193 -1.94 17.30 -4.50
CA SER A 193 -0.88 17.61 -5.45
C SER A 193 0.29 16.62 -5.40
N ASN A 194 0.38 15.86 -4.32
CA ASN A 194 1.34 14.77 -4.16
C ASN A 194 0.83 13.41 -4.65
N PHE A 195 -0.38 13.37 -5.22
CA PHE A 195 -0.93 12.15 -5.79
C PHE A 195 -0.79 12.11 -7.31
N ILE A 196 -0.38 10.96 -7.82
CA ILE A 196 -0.26 10.66 -9.24
C ILE A 196 -1.37 9.69 -9.63
N PHE A 197 -2.24 10.10 -10.54
CA PHE A 197 -3.36 9.33 -11.04
C PHE A 197 -3.27 9.18 -12.57
N TYR A 198 -3.97 8.20 -13.10
CA TYR A 198 -4.40 8.16 -14.48
C TYR A 198 -5.76 8.86 -14.58
N ASN A 199 -5.97 9.70 -15.60
CA ASN A 199 -7.24 10.45 -15.82
C ASN A 199 -7.77 11.11 -14.51
N ASP A 200 -6.90 11.83 -13.80
CA ASP A 200 -7.19 12.64 -12.59
C ASP A 200 -7.70 11.89 -11.35
N SER A 201 -8.20 10.67 -11.47
CA SER A 201 -8.74 9.93 -10.31
C SER A 201 -8.50 8.42 -10.38
N GLN A 202 -8.08 7.88 -11.52
CA GLN A 202 -7.98 6.44 -11.72
C GLN A 202 -6.64 5.87 -11.28
N GLY A 203 -6.69 4.70 -10.65
CA GLY A 203 -5.53 3.96 -10.18
C GLY A 203 -4.97 3.00 -11.24
N PHE A 204 -3.92 2.28 -10.84
CA PHE A 204 -3.19 1.37 -11.71
C PHE A 204 -4.06 0.25 -12.31
N LEU A 205 -5.02 -0.29 -11.54
CA LEU A 205 -5.89 -1.36 -12.04
C LEU A 205 -6.82 -0.87 -13.17
N SER A 206 -7.38 0.34 -13.05
CA SER A 206 -8.22 0.93 -14.10
C SER A 206 -7.41 1.32 -15.33
N PHE A 207 -6.20 1.83 -15.15
CA PHE A 207 -5.24 1.99 -16.24
C PHE A 207 -5.01 0.67 -16.98
N SER A 208 -4.72 -0.41 -16.25
CA SER A 208 -4.47 -1.72 -16.84
C SER A 208 -5.66 -2.25 -17.63
N LYS A 209 -6.87 -2.05 -17.11
CA LYS A 209 -8.12 -2.44 -17.80
C LYS A 209 -8.39 -1.58 -19.05
N HIS A 210 -8.15 -0.26 -18.95
CA HIS A 210 -8.37 0.66 -20.09
C HIS A 210 -7.53 0.26 -21.31
N PHE A 211 -6.29 -0.14 -21.10
CA PHE A 211 -5.39 -0.59 -22.16
C PHE A 211 -5.48 -2.10 -22.46
N ASN A 212 -6.47 -2.79 -21.89
CA ASN A 212 -6.69 -4.23 -22.07
C ASN A 212 -5.47 -5.10 -21.73
N TYR A 213 -4.67 -4.71 -20.75
CA TYR A 213 -3.60 -5.58 -20.28
C TYR A 213 -4.17 -6.80 -19.59
N PRO A 214 -3.62 -7.99 -19.85
CA PRO A 214 -4.02 -9.19 -19.13
C PRO A 214 -3.85 -9.02 -17.62
N VAL A 215 -4.79 -9.58 -16.85
CA VAL A 215 -4.75 -9.63 -15.41
C VAL A 215 -4.72 -11.10 -14.99
N ILE A 216 -3.64 -11.55 -14.40
CA ILE A 216 -3.44 -12.93 -13.95
C ILE A 216 -3.57 -12.96 -12.43
N SER A 217 -4.50 -13.77 -11.92
CA SER A 217 -4.75 -13.85 -10.47
C SER A 217 -4.92 -12.48 -9.80
N ASN A 218 -5.70 -11.61 -10.43
CA ASN A 218 -5.95 -10.22 -10.00
C ASN A 218 -4.72 -9.29 -10.03
N HIS A 219 -3.64 -9.69 -10.71
CA HIS A 219 -2.43 -8.87 -10.87
C HIS A 219 -2.23 -8.50 -12.33
N PRO A 220 -2.01 -7.21 -12.64
CA PRO A 220 -1.60 -6.77 -13.96
C PRO A 220 -0.26 -7.40 -14.37
N VAL A 221 -0.11 -7.67 -15.65
CA VAL A 221 1.14 -8.26 -16.20
C VAL A 221 2.28 -7.24 -16.22
N THR A 222 3.51 -7.74 -16.38
CA THR A 222 4.75 -6.96 -16.45
C THR A 222 4.68 -5.75 -17.39
N GLN A 223 4.03 -5.90 -18.55
CA GLN A 223 3.88 -4.81 -19.51
C GLN A 223 3.07 -3.65 -18.93
N ALA A 224 1.96 -3.92 -18.21
CA ALA A 224 1.18 -2.88 -17.55
C ALA A 224 2.01 -2.11 -16.52
N HIS A 225 2.84 -2.81 -15.75
CA HIS A 225 3.76 -2.19 -14.80
C HIS A 225 4.77 -1.26 -15.47
N LYS A 226 5.35 -1.72 -16.59
CA LYS A 226 6.29 -0.91 -17.36
C LYS A 226 5.62 0.35 -17.88
N GLU A 227 4.49 0.22 -18.53
CA GLU A 227 3.80 1.38 -19.12
C GLU A 227 3.23 2.33 -18.07
N TRP A 228 2.80 1.82 -16.90
CA TRP A 228 2.44 2.68 -15.77
C TRP A 228 3.64 3.53 -15.32
N SER A 229 4.81 2.92 -15.21
CA SER A 229 6.04 3.66 -14.88
C SER A 229 6.37 4.71 -15.93
N ASP A 230 6.41 4.32 -17.20
CA ASP A 230 6.90 5.15 -18.30
C ASP A 230 5.94 6.32 -18.63
N THR A 231 4.63 6.06 -18.59
CA THR A 231 3.64 7.02 -19.11
C THR A 231 2.92 7.81 -18.02
N ILE A 232 2.89 7.31 -16.79
CA ILE A 232 2.17 7.94 -15.67
C ILE A 232 3.15 8.47 -14.62
N LEU A 233 3.97 7.59 -14.03
CA LEU A 233 4.81 7.99 -12.90
C LEU A 233 5.97 8.89 -13.33
N LEU A 234 6.77 8.46 -14.30
CA LEU A 234 7.98 9.16 -14.70
C LEU A 234 7.71 10.59 -15.22
N PRO A 235 6.71 10.85 -16.09
CA PRO A 235 6.38 12.21 -16.51
C PRO A 235 5.90 13.10 -15.36
N ALA A 236 5.16 12.54 -14.38
CA ALA A 236 4.68 13.29 -13.23
C ALA A 236 5.81 13.66 -12.26
N LEU A 237 6.86 12.84 -12.17
CA LEU A 237 8.02 13.08 -11.31
C LEU A 237 9.06 14.03 -11.92
N ARG A 238 9.00 14.30 -13.23
CA ARG A 238 9.91 15.21 -13.94
C ARG A 238 9.39 16.64 -14.07
N LYS A 239 8.14 16.87 -13.66
CA LYS A 239 7.53 18.21 -13.58
C LYS A 239 7.97 18.95 -12.33
#